data_8e90482c647513f230e40065f1002d88
#
_entry.id   8e90482c647513f230e40065f1002d88
#
_cell.length_a   1.000
_cell.length_b   1.000
_cell.length_c   1.000
_cell.angle_alpha   90.00
_cell.angle_beta   90.00
_cell.angle_gamma   90.00
#
_symmetry.space_group_name_H-M   'P 1'
#
loop_
_entity.id
_entity.type
_entity.pdbx_description
1 polymer ?
#
loop_
_entity_poly.entity_id
_entity_poly.type
_entity_poly.pdbx_seq_one_letter_code
_entity_poly.pdbx_strand_id
1 'polypeptide(L)'
;DVEAAHKMVTSHLRLVAKIAMGYRGYGLPVTELISEGNVGLMQAVKKFDADKGFRLSTYAMWWIRASIQEYILHSWSLVKMGTTAAQKKLFFNLRRMKGQLKAFDEGDLPPEQVEFIAKELKVSENDVVQMNRRLAGPDGSLNAPLRKDGDGDSEWMDWLVDETESQEIELVERDELENRRGLLNQAMEALNERERHILTERRLRENPVTLEGLSQEYGISRERVRQIEVRAFEKLQKAMKNLAIEQQVAAA
;
A
#
# COMPACT_ATOMS: atom_id res chain seq x y z
N ASP A 1 -15.25 -38.45 14.64
CA ASP A 1 -16.02 -39.31 13.73
C ASP A 1 -16.38 -38.51 12.47
N VAL A 2 -15.82 -38.90 11.32
CA VAL A 2 -15.97 -38.19 10.03
C VAL A 2 -17.40 -38.31 9.49
N GLU A 3 -18.04 -39.47 9.69
CA GLU A 3 -19.38 -39.71 9.22
C GLU A 3 -20.44 -38.86 9.97
N ALA A 4 -20.26 -38.73 11.27
CA ALA A 4 -21.09 -37.86 12.09
C ALA A 4 -20.92 -36.37 11.66
N ALA A 5 -19.70 -35.93 11.45
CA ALA A 5 -19.44 -34.57 10.94
C ALA A 5 -20.08 -34.31 9.57
N HIS A 6 -20.01 -35.27 8.66
CA HIS A 6 -20.64 -35.19 7.35
C HIS A 6 -22.18 -35.08 7.47
N LYS A 7 -22.82 -35.88 8.33
CA LYS A 7 -24.28 -35.79 8.60
C LYS A 7 -24.66 -34.45 9.19
N MET A 8 -23.83 -33.90 10.09
CA MET A 8 -24.07 -32.57 10.69
C MET A 8 -23.97 -31.45 9.66
N VAL A 9 -22.98 -31.47 8.77
CA VAL A 9 -22.84 -30.47 7.69
C VAL A 9 -23.98 -30.57 6.70
N THR A 10 -24.27 -31.76 6.17
CA THR A 10 -25.30 -31.95 5.13
C THR A 10 -26.70 -31.55 5.61
N SER A 11 -27.04 -31.81 6.87
CA SER A 11 -28.32 -31.40 7.45
C SER A 11 -28.49 -29.87 7.58
N HIS A 12 -27.40 -29.08 7.54
CA HIS A 12 -27.41 -27.62 7.73
C HIS A 12 -27.12 -26.80 6.47
N LEU A 13 -26.93 -27.43 5.29
CA LEU A 13 -26.64 -26.72 4.02
C LEU A 13 -27.75 -25.71 3.65
N ARG A 14 -29.03 -26.02 3.95
CA ARG A 14 -30.14 -25.09 3.72
C ARG A 14 -30.00 -23.80 4.53
N LEU A 15 -29.43 -23.87 5.74
CA LEU A 15 -29.17 -22.72 6.57
C LEU A 15 -28.11 -21.82 5.92
N VAL A 16 -27.06 -22.40 5.35
CA VAL A 16 -26.01 -21.67 4.62
C VAL A 16 -26.61 -20.92 3.44
N ALA A 17 -27.39 -21.61 2.60
CA ALA A 17 -28.04 -20.98 1.44
C ALA A 17 -28.95 -19.79 1.86
N LYS A 18 -29.73 -19.96 2.94
CA LYS A 18 -30.58 -18.88 3.46
C LYS A 18 -29.79 -17.67 3.91
N ILE A 19 -28.64 -17.87 4.55
CA ILE A 19 -27.77 -16.76 5.00
C ILE A 19 -27.09 -16.11 3.81
N ALA A 20 -26.54 -16.90 2.86
CA ALA A 20 -25.83 -16.41 1.66
C ALA A 20 -26.74 -15.54 0.79
N MET A 21 -28.03 -15.89 0.64
CA MET A 21 -29.01 -15.10 -0.09
C MET A 21 -29.18 -13.68 0.46
N GLY A 22 -28.93 -13.46 1.77
CA GLY A 22 -28.94 -12.13 2.37
C GLY A 22 -27.80 -11.22 1.90
N TYR A 23 -26.74 -11.80 1.31
CA TYR A 23 -25.57 -11.06 0.82
C TYR A 23 -25.50 -10.93 -0.70
N ARG A 24 -26.53 -11.34 -1.45
CA ARG A 24 -26.56 -11.28 -2.93
C ARG A 24 -26.38 -9.86 -3.49
N GLY A 25 -26.65 -8.83 -2.71
CA GLY A 25 -26.59 -7.42 -3.12
C GLY A 25 -25.15 -6.84 -3.24
N TYR A 26 -24.14 -7.64 -2.92
CA TYR A 26 -22.73 -7.23 -3.00
C TYR A 26 -22.07 -7.49 -4.37
N GLY A 27 -22.81 -7.98 -5.38
CA GLY A 27 -22.32 -8.17 -6.73
C GLY A 27 -21.51 -9.45 -6.96
N LEU A 28 -21.34 -10.30 -5.94
CA LEU A 28 -20.65 -11.59 -6.05
C LEU A 28 -21.61 -12.74 -6.38
N PRO A 29 -21.16 -13.79 -7.08
CA PRO A 29 -21.97 -14.96 -7.39
C PRO A 29 -22.48 -15.64 -6.11
N VAL A 30 -23.77 -15.93 -6.04
CA VAL A 30 -24.38 -16.56 -4.85
C VAL A 30 -23.80 -17.95 -4.57
N THR A 31 -23.41 -18.66 -5.62
CA THR A 31 -22.75 -19.97 -5.53
C THR A 31 -21.44 -19.89 -4.73
N GLU A 32 -20.64 -18.88 -4.97
CA GLU A 32 -19.39 -18.62 -4.23
C GLU A 32 -19.67 -18.30 -2.76
N LEU A 33 -20.69 -17.46 -2.50
CA LEU A 33 -21.10 -17.14 -1.13
C LEU A 33 -21.59 -18.37 -0.36
N ILE A 34 -22.25 -19.32 -1.05
CA ILE A 34 -22.66 -20.59 -0.46
C ILE A 34 -21.44 -21.47 -0.20
N SER A 35 -20.50 -21.54 -1.12
CA SER A 35 -19.26 -22.32 -0.97
C SER A 35 -18.47 -21.86 0.25
N GLU A 36 -18.24 -20.56 0.37
CA GLU A 36 -17.57 -19.96 1.53
C GLU A 36 -18.38 -20.13 2.83
N GLY A 37 -19.69 -19.99 2.76
CA GLY A 37 -20.55 -20.28 3.89
C GLY A 37 -20.46 -21.73 4.36
N ASN A 38 -20.29 -22.70 3.45
CA ASN A 38 -20.05 -24.11 3.79
C ASN A 38 -18.69 -24.31 4.49
N VAL A 39 -17.65 -23.56 4.10
CA VAL A 39 -16.36 -23.56 4.83
C VAL A 39 -16.57 -23.08 6.26
N GLY A 40 -17.33 -22.00 6.45
CA GLY A 40 -17.69 -21.51 7.79
C GLY A 40 -18.49 -22.54 8.59
N LEU A 41 -19.46 -23.23 7.97
CA LEU A 41 -20.20 -24.31 8.62
C LEU A 41 -19.30 -25.47 9.06
N MET A 42 -18.36 -25.90 8.21
CA MET A 42 -17.39 -26.94 8.56
C MET A 42 -16.49 -26.55 9.73
N GLN A 43 -16.05 -25.27 9.78
CA GLN A 43 -15.32 -24.74 10.93
C GLN A 43 -16.15 -24.75 12.22
N ALA A 44 -17.43 -24.40 12.11
CA ALA A 44 -18.34 -24.46 13.22
C ALA A 44 -18.49 -25.89 13.76
N VAL A 45 -18.69 -26.88 12.88
CA VAL A 45 -18.82 -28.30 13.28
C VAL A 45 -17.55 -28.80 13.97
N LYS A 46 -16.36 -28.44 13.49
CA LYS A 46 -15.08 -28.82 14.12
C LYS A 46 -14.91 -28.27 15.54
N LYS A 47 -15.46 -27.07 15.82
CA LYS A 47 -15.29 -26.37 17.11
C LYS A 47 -16.53 -26.46 18.00
N PHE A 48 -17.58 -27.14 17.54
CA PHE A 48 -18.84 -27.24 18.30
C PHE A 48 -18.68 -28.19 19.48
N ASP A 49 -19.16 -27.74 20.62
CA ASP A 49 -19.19 -28.46 21.88
C ASP A 49 -20.65 -28.62 22.29
N ALA A 50 -21.15 -29.86 22.28
CA ALA A 50 -22.53 -30.18 22.58
C ALA A 50 -22.86 -30.04 24.08
N ASP A 51 -21.85 -30.19 24.96
CA ASP A 51 -22.01 -30.18 26.41
C ASP A 51 -22.37 -28.77 26.94
N LYS A 52 -22.12 -27.73 26.13
CA LYS A 52 -22.51 -26.35 26.44
C LYS A 52 -24.00 -26.05 26.29
N GLY A 53 -24.82 -26.99 25.86
CA GLY A 53 -26.28 -26.89 25.79
C GLY A 53 -26.84 -26.00 24.68
N PHE A 54 -26.03 -25.46 23.77
CA PHE A 54 -26.47 -24.65 22.64
C PHE A 54 -26.71 -25.50 21.39
N ARG A 55 -27.65 -25.05 20.54
CA ARG A 55 -27.89 -25.72 19.25
C ARG A 55 -26.79 -25.39 18.25
N LEU A 56 -26.34 -26.40 17.48
CA LEU A 56 -25.35 -26.21 16.40
C LEU A 56 -25.75 -25.12 15.43
N SER A 57 -27.03 -25.04 15.04
CA SER A 57 -27.52 -24.01 14.10
C SER A 57 -27.26 -22.59 14.58
N THR A 58 -27.43 -22.31 15.88
CA THR A 58 -27.18 -20.98 16.48
C THR A 58 -25.70 -20.65 16.48
N TYR A 59 -24.86 -21.62 16.81
CA TYR A 59 -23.40 -21.46 16.77
C TYR A 59 -22.86 -21.32 15.34
N ALA A 60 -23.33 -22.15 14.42
CA ALA A 60 -22.93 -22.14 13.02
C ALA A 60 -23.29 -20.83 12.30
N MET A 61 -24.41 -20.17 12.64
CA MET A 61 -24.77 -18.90 12.03
C MET A 61 -23.67 -17.82 12.13
N TRP A 62 -22.96 -17.79 13.24
CA TRP A 62 -21.85 -16.84 13.42
C TRP A 62 -20.66 -17.15 12.51
N TRP A 63 -20.28 -18.41 12.41
CA TRP A 63 -19.19 -18.85 11.55
C TRP A 63 -19.52 -18.68 10.07
N ILE A 64 -20.73 -19.05 9.66
CA ILE A 64 -21.20 -18.88 8.28
C ILE A 64 -21.16 -17.40 7.88
N ARG A 65 -21.70 -16.51 8.73
CA ARG A 65 -21.67 -15.07 8.47
C ARG A 65 -20.24 -14.51 8.42
N ALA A 66 -19.40 -14.92 9.34
CA ALA A 66 -18.00 -14.46 9.37
C ALA A 66 -17.25 -14.85 8.11
N SER A 67 -17.38 -16.11 7.67
CA SER A 67 -16.73 -16.61 6.44
C SER A 67 -17.23 -15.88 5.20
N ILE A 68 -18.55 -15.72 5.05
CA ILE A 68 -19.14 -14.99 3.92
C ILE A 68 -18.68 -13.51 3.91
N GLN A 69 -18.70 -12.84 5.06
CA GLN A 69 -18.29 -11.44 5.16
C GLN A 69 -16.80 -11.27 4.87
N GLU A 70 -15.96 -12.19 5.32
CA GLU A 70 -14.53 -12.16 5.01
C GLU A 70 -14.27 -12.35 3.52
N TYR A 71 -14.95 -13.30 2.89
CA TYR A 71 -14.90 -13.50 1.44
C TYR A 71 -15.34 -12.26 0.65
N ILE A 72 -16.46 -11.63 1.03
CA ILE A 72 -16.94 -10.41 0.37
C ILE A 72 -15.89 -9.30 0.46
N LEU A 73 -15.31 -9.04 1.63
CA LEU A 73 -14.29 -8.01 1.79
C LEU A 73 -13.02 -8.27 0.99
N HIS A 74 -12.72 -9.54 0.73
CA HIS A 74 -11.54 -9.93 -0.06
C HIS A 74 -11.78 -9.88 -1.57
N SER A 75 -13.00 -10.22 -2.02
CA SER A 75 -13.30 -10.46 -3.43
C SER A 75 -14.13 -9.34 -4.08
N TRP A 76 -14.58 -8.34 -3.31
CA TRP A 76 -15.42 -7.26 -3.81
C TRP A 76 -14.68 -6.30 -4.75
N SER A 77 -13.40 -6.05 -4.51
CA SER A 77 -12.53 -5.16 -5.29
C SER A 77 -11.13 -5.75 -5.41
N LEU A 78 -10.42 -5.44 -6.48
CA LEU A 78 -9.01 -5.78 -6.68
C LEU A 78 -8.13 -5.17 -5.59
N VAL A 79 -8.48 -3.96 -5.13
CA VAL A 79 -7.80 -3.31 -4.02
C VAL A 79 -8.43 -3.77 -2.70
N LYS A 80 -7.66 -4.49 -1.89
CA LYS A 80 -8.12 -5.02 -0.60
C LYS A 80 -8.71 -3.93 0.29
N MET A 81 -9.95 -4.14 0.70
CA MET A 81 -10.68 -3.24 1.60
C MET A 81 -10.92 -3.87 2.97
N GLY A 82 -11.28 -3.03 3.95
CA GLY A 82 -11.72 -3.50 5.25
C GLY A 82 -10.62 -4.08 6.12
N THR A 83 -9.42 -3.48 6.11
CA THR A 83 -8.30 -3.91 6.98
C THR A 83 -8.55 -3.60 8.45
N THR A 84 -9.28 -2.51 8.77
CA THR A 84 -9.62 -2.12 10.14
C THR A 84 -11.06 -2.52 10.52
N ALA A 85 -11.32 -2.64 11.82
CA ALA A 85 -12.67 -2.90 12.34
C ALA A 85 -13.68 -1.81 11.96
N ALA A 86 -13.23 -0.55 11.92
CA ALA A 86 -14.02 0.60 11.50
C ALA A 86 -14.45 0.48 10.04
N GLN A 87 -13.51 0.16 9.14
CA GLN A 87 -13.78 -0.02 7.72
C GLN A 87 -14.73 -1.20 7.45
N LYS A 88 -14.54 -2.34 8.13
CA LYS A 88 -15.45 -3.48 8.04
C LYS A 88 -16.87 -3.09 8.44
N LYS A 89 -17.00 -2.36 9.55
CA LYS A 89 -18.29 -1.89 10.06
C LYS A 89 -18.98 -0.94 9.09
N LEU A 90 -18.22 -0.01 8.50
CA LEU A 90 -18.70 0.93 7.49
C LEU A 90 -19.13 0.20 6.22
N PHE A 91 -18.33 -0.70 5.68
CA PHE A 91 -18.62 -1.43 4.45
C PHE A 91 -20.01 -2.10 4.49
N PHE A 92 -20.34 -2.79 5.60
CA PHE A 92 -21.63 -3.49 5.72
C PHE A 92 -22.81 -2.62 6.14
N ASN A 93 -22.57 -1.47 6.75
CA ASN A 93 -23.65 -0.64 7.31
C ASN A 93 -23.90 0.66 6.54
N LEU A 94 -22.90 1.20 5.80
CA LEU A 94 -23.00 2.52 5.16
C LEU A 94 -24.20 2.60 4.19
N ARG A 95 -24.39 1.58 3.34
CA ARG A 95 -25.50 1.54 2.39
C ARG A 95 -26.87 1.59 3.07
N ARG A 96 -27.01 0.89 4.20
CA ARG A 96 -28.24 0.91 5.01
C ARG A 96 -28.46 2.29 5.63
N MET A 97 -27.41 2.91 6.16
CA MET A 97 -27.48 4.25 6.75
C MET A 97 -27.84 5.31 5.71
N LYS A 98 -27.24 5.25 4.51
CA LYS A 98 -27.61 6.13 3.38
C LYS A 98 -29.10 5.97 3.01
N GLY A 99 -29.60 4.75 2.97
CA GLY A 99 -31.01 4.48 2.72
C GLY A 99 -31.95 5.08 3.78
N GLN A 100 -31.57 5.04 5.06
CA GLN A 100 -32.34 5.67 6.15
C GLN A 100 -32.37 7.20 6.04
N LEU A 101 -31.25 7.80 5.60
CA LEU A 101 -31.12 9.25 5.40
C LEU A 101 -31.68 9.72 4.06
N LYS A 102 -32.21 8.80 3.23
CA LYS A 102 -32.66 9.09 1.86
C LYS A 102 -31.56 9.77 1.00
N ALA A 103 -30.31 9.54 1.34
CA ALA A 103 -29.14 10.04 0.61
C ALA A 103 -28.86 9.12 -0.60
N PHE A 104 -29.63 9.28 -1.67
CA PHE A 104 -29.51 8.47 -2.89
C PHE A 104 -28.55 9.06 -3.90
N ASP A 105 -28.05 10.28 -3.67
CA ASP A 105 -27.10 10.92 -4.57
C ASP A 105 -25.76 10.17 -4.58
N GLU A 106 -25.22 9.97 -5.77
CA GLU A 106 -23.92 9.27 -5.98
C GLU A 106 -22.70 10.13 -5.59
N GLY A 107 -22.91 11.38 -5.16
CA GLY A 107 -21.86 12.31 -4.77
C GLY A 107 -21.35 12.15 -3.33
N ASP A 108 -20.53 13.11 -2.94
CA ASP A 108 -20.03 13.22 -1.56
C ASP A 108 -21.21 13.52 -0.60
N LEU A 109 -21.18 12.86 0.54
CA LEU A 109 -22.22 13.07 1.58
C LEU A 109 -22.07 14.47 2.20
N PRO A 110 -23.21 15.18 2.49
CA PRO A 110 -23.19 16.41 3.26
C PRO A 110 -22.55 16.22 4.64
N PRO A 111 -21.86 17.24 5.18
CA PRO A 111 -21.16 17.14 6.48
C PRO A 111 -22.05 16.67 7.63
N GLU A 112 -23.31 17.12 7.68
CA GLU A 112 -24.28 16.72 8.70
C GLU A 112 -24.58 15.21 8.68
N GLN A 113 -24.67 14.63 7.48
CA GLN A 113 -24.91 13.20 7.32
C GLN A 113 -23.66 12.38 7.65
N VAL A 114 -22.47 12.90 7.31
CA VAL A 114 -21.19 12.28 7.67
C VAL A 114 -21.05 12.22 9.20
N GLU A 115 -21.33 13.32 9.90
CA GLU A 115 -21.30 13.40 11.37
C GLU A 115 -22.29 12.43 12.01
N PHE A 116 -23.53 12.36 11.49
CA PHE A 116 -24.54 11.42 11.97
C PHE A 116 -24.08 9.95 11.84
N ILE A 117 -23.58 9.56 10.65
CA ILE A 117 -23.09 8.20 10.40
C ILE A 117 -21.87 7.89 11.29
N ALA A 118 -20.96 8.84 11.43
CA ALA A 118 -19.76 8.69 12.26
C ALA A 118 -20.12 8.44 13.73
N LYS A 119 -21.07 9.20 14.27
CA LYS A 119 -21.59 9.03 15.65
C LYS A 119 -22.29 7.68 15.84
N GLU A 120 -23.20 7.33 14.94
CA GLU A 120 -24.00 6.10 15.06
C GLU A 120 -23.10 4.85 14.96
N LEU A 121 -22.15 4.85 14.06
CA LEU A 121 -21.22 3.74 13.85
C LEU A 121 -19.97 3.82 14.74
N LYS A 122 -19.76 4.90 15.50
CA LYS A 122 -18.57 5.13 16.34
C LYS A 122 -17.27 4.98 15.53
N VAL A 123 -17.18 5.70 14.43
CA VAL A 123 -16.03 5.73 13.50
C VAL A 123 -15.64 7.17 13.22
N SER A 124 -14.47 7.42 12.62
CA SER A 124 -14.07 8.77 12.26
C SER A 124 -14.86 9.27 11.03
N GLU A 125 -15.10 10.58 10.95
CA GLU A 125 -15.74 11.21 9.79
C GLU A 125 -14.93 10.99 8.51
N ASN A 126 -13.62 11.04 8.61
CA ASN A 126 -12.72 10.79 7.48
C ASN A 126 -12.88 9.37 6.92
N ASP A 127 -13.03 8.36 7.80
CA ASP A 127 -13.30 6.98 7.36
C ASP A 127 -14.63 6.88 6.62
N VAL A 128 -15.66 7.62 7.06
CA VAL A 128 -16.99 7.66 6.39
C VAL A 128 -16.86 8.23 4.98
N VAL A 129 -16.17 9.38 4.83
CA VAL A 129 -15.96 10.03 3.53
C VAL A 129 -15.17 9.13 2.59
N GLN A 130 -14.05 8.57 3.06
CA GLN A 130 -13.23 7.66 2.26
C GLN A 130 -14.01 6.41 1.84
N MET A 131 -14.77 5.81 2.75
CA MET A 131 -15.56 4.63 2.43
C MET A 131 -16.69 4.95 1.46
N ASN A 132 -17.33 6.13 1.59
CA ASN A 132 -18.36 6.58 0.67
C ASN A 132 -17.83 6.69 -0.77
N ARG A 133 -16.67 7.30 -0.94
CA ARG A 133 -16.01 7.43 -2.27
C ARG A 133 -15.64 6.07 -2.86
N ARG A 134 -15.15 5.13 -2.03
CA ARG A 134 -14.80 3.78 -2.49
C ARG A 134 -16.02 2.94 -2.89
N LEU A 135 -17.16 3.14 -2.23
CA LEU A 135 -18.40 2.42 -2.52
C LEU A 135 -19.26 3.08 -3.59
N ALA A 136 -18.83 4.22 -4.15
CA ALA A 136 -19.58 4.96 -5.17
C ALA A 136 -19.70 4.19 -6.49
N GLY A 137 -18.73 3.32 -6.81
CA GLY A 137 -18.77 2.50 -8.01
C GLY A 137 -17.91 1.24 -7.90
N PRO A 138 -18.11 0.27 -8.81
CA PRO A 138 -17.23 -0.88 -8.95
C PRO A 138 -15.89 -0.46 -9.57
N ASP A 139 -14.91 -1.37 -9.53
CA ASP A 139 -13.64 -1.17 -10.24
C ASP A 139 -13.89 -0.96 -11.74
N GLY A 140 -13.30 0.08 -12.31
CA GLY A 140 -13.39 0.38 -13.74
C GLY A 140 -12.49 -0.55 -14.55
N SER A 141 -12.98 -1.06 -15.68
CA SER A 141 -12.13 -1.81 -16.60
C SER A 141 -11.34 -0.85 -17.48
N LEU A 142 -10.02 -1.01 -17.53
CA LEU A 142 -9.16 -0.26 -18.46
C LEU A 142 -9.37 -0.67 -19.92
N ASN A 143 -9.90 -1.86 -20.15
CA ASN A 143 -10.24 -2.35 -21.50
C ASN A 143 -11.66 -1.92 -21.93
N ALA A 144 -12.32 -1.07 -21.15
CA ALA A 144 -13.60 -0.53 -21.56
C ALA A 144 -13.40 0.48 -22.70
N PRO A 145 -14.22 0.42 -23.79
CA PRO A 145 -14.10 1.35 -24.90
C PRO A 145 -14.45 2.77 -24.44
N LEU A 146 -13.71 3.77 -24.92
CA LEU A 146 -13.90 5.19 -24.61
C LEU A 146 -15.23 5.72 -25.15
N ARG A 147 -15.70 5.20 -26.28
CA ARG A 147 -16.97 5.59 -26.91
C ARG A 147 -17.91 4.40 -27.04
N LYS A 148 -19.17 4.61 -26.70
CA LYS A 148 -20.24 3.59 -26.86
C LYS A 148 -20.68 3.41 -28.31
N ASP A 149 -20.32 4.31 -29.21
CA ASP A 149 -20.83 4.37 -30.60
C ASP A 149 -19.95 3.64 -31.63
N GLY A 150 -19.22 2.62 -31.20
CA GLY A 150 -18.77 1.52 -32.08
C GLY A 150 -17.72 1.81 -33.17
N ASP A 151 -17.17 3.01 -33.30
CA ASP A 151 -16.23 3.37 -34.38
C ASP A 151 -14.84 3.81 -33.87
N GLY A 152 -14.37 3.21 -32.80
CA GLY A 152 -13.03 3.45 -32.29
C GLY A 152 -12.58 2.32 -31.36
N ASP A 153 -11.54 1.62 -31.76
CA ASP A 153 -10.85 0.58 -30.96
C ASP A 153 -10.08 1.15 -29.73
N SER A 154 -10.30 2.43 -29.37
CA SER A 154 -9.58 3.09 -28.29
C SER A 154 -10.16 2.70 -26.93
N GLU A 155 -9.33 2.12 -26.08
CA GLU A 155 -9.63 1.73 -24.71
C GLU A 155 -9.12 2.80 -23.70
N TRP A 156 -9.63 2.75 -22.47
CA TRP A 156 -9.12 3.61 -21.39
C TRP A 156 -7.62 3.39 -21.13
N MET A 157 -7.12 2.20 -21.41
CA MET A 157 -5.71 1.86 -21.25
C MET A 157 -4.81 2.68 -22.18
N ASP A 158 -5.27 3.02 -23.40
CA ASP A 158 -4.50 3.80 -24.38
C ASP A 158 -4.27 5.26 -23.92
N TRP A 159 -5.07 5.72 -22.97
CA TRP A 159 -4.95 7.09 -22.41
C TRP A 159 -4.01 7.17 -21.22
N LEU A 160 -3.55 6.03 -20.69
CA LEU A 160 -2.60 6.02 -19.60
C LEU A 160 -1.21 6.38 -20.15
N VAL A 161 -0.73 7.54 -19.74
CA VAL A 161 0.63 7.97 -20.04
C VAL A 161 1.57 7.34 -19.05
N ASP A 162 2.62 6.72 -19.56
CA ASP A 162 3.74 6.26 -18.72
C ASP A 162 4.52 7.50 -18.26
N GLU A 163 4.56 7.73 -16.93
CA GLU A 163 5.30 8.82 -16.30
C GLU A 163 6.78 8.47 -16.04
N THR A 164 7.21 7.26 -16.39
CA THR A 164 8.63 6.90 -16.30
C THR A 164 9.45 7.76 -17.24
N GLU A 165 10.60 8.19 -16.77
CA GLU A 165 11.53 8.97 -17.58
C GLU A 165 11.94 8.20 -18.82
N SER A 166 12.15 8.92 -19.93
CA SER A 166 12.58 8.28 -21.16
C SER A 166 13.98 7.64 -20.99
N GLN A 167 14.20 6.53 -21.68
CA GLN A 167 15.49 5.82 -21.66
C GLN A 167 16.67 6.73 -22.00
N GLU A 168 16.44 7.76 -22.81
CA GLU A 168 17.43 8.78 -23.15
C GLU A 168 17.82 9.62 -21.92
N ILE A 169 16.82 10.09 -21.14
CA ILE A 169 17.08 10.88 -19.94
C ILE A 169 17.80 10.03 -18.90
N GLU A 170 17.35 8.79 -18.67
CA GLU A 170 17.98 7.86 -17.74
C GLU A 170 19.45 7.57 -18.13
N LEU A 171 19.71 7.40 -19.42
CA LEU A 171 21.07 7.19 -19.92
C LEU A 171 21.95 8.42 -19.68
N VAL A 172 21.44 9.61 -20.00
CA VAL A 172 22.16 10.87 -19.80
C VAL A 172 22.48 11.10 -18.32
N GLU A 173 21.51 10.90 -17.43
CA GLU A 173 21.72 11.05 -15.99
C GLU A 173 22.74 10.05 -15.43
N ARG A 174 22.69 8.80 -15.91
CA ARG A 174 23.63 7.76 -15.51
C ARG A 174 25.04 8.10 -15.97
N ASP A 175 25.19 8.53 -17.22
CA ASP A 175 26.49 8.90 -17.80
C ASP A 175 27.08 10.13 -17.08
N GLU A 176 26.24 11.12 -16.78
CA GLU A 176 26.66 12.29 -16.00
C GLU A 176 27.09 11.91 -14.58
N LEU A 177 26.35 10.99 -13.93
CA LEU A 177 26.71 10.50 -12.60
C LEU A 177 28.03 9.74 -12.61
N GLU A 178 28.27 8.88 -13.62
CA GLU A 178 29.51 8.15 -13.78
C GLU A 178 30.70 9.09 -14.06
N ASN A 179 30.51 10.09 -14.90
CA ASN A 179 31.50 11.13 -15.15
C ASN A 179 31.85 11.92 -13.89
N ARG A 180 30.84 12.36 -13.13
CA ARG A 180 31.04 13.05 -11.85
C ARG A 180 31.76 12.17 -10.83
N ARG A 181 31.47 10.87 -10.76
CA ARG A 181 32.16 9.90 -9.91
C ARG A 181 33.63 9.70 -10.36
N GLY A 182 33.87 9.63 -11.65
CA GLY A 182 35.19 9.55 -12.22
C GLY A 182 36.04 10.75 -11.84
N LEU A 183 35.51 11.97 -12.03
CA LEU A 183 36.19 13.23 -11.64
C LEU A 183 36.46 13.28 -10.15
N LEU A 184 35.49 12.85 -9.31
CA LEU A 184 35.64 12.82 -7.85
C LEU A 184 36.80 11.86 -7.47
N ASN A 185 36.86 10.66 -8.04
CA ASN A 185 37.88 9.68 -7.74
C ASN A 185 39.29 10.21 -8.12
N GLN A 186 39.43 10.82 -9.30
CA GLN A 186 40.69 11.44 -9.73
C GLN A 186 41.09 12.61 -8.82
N ALA A 187 40.13 13.47 -8.44
CA ALA A 187 40.38 14.58 -7.52
C ALA A 187 40.75 14.10 -6.11
N MET A 188 40.24 12.96 -5.67
CA MET A 188 40.62 12.34 -4.38
C MET A 188 42.11 11.88 -4.36
N GLU A 189 42.74 11.62 -5.50
CA GLU A 189 44.15 11.30 -5.56
C GLU A 189 45.07 12.46 -5.18
N ALA A 190 44.59 13.69 -5.33
CA ALA A 190 45.34 14.89 -4.91
C ALA A 190 45.37 15.10 -3.38
N LEU A 191 44.64 14.29 -2.61
CA LEU A 191 44.60 14.35 -1.16
C LEU A 191 45.56 13.34 -0.53
N ASN A 192 46.13 13.71 0.63
CA ASN A 192 46.90 12.76 1.44
C ASN A 192 46.00 11.67 2.01
N GLU A 193 46.52 10.50 2.34
CA GLU A 193 45.71 9.38 2.90
C GLU A 193 44.87 9.79 4.08
N ARG A 194 45.41 10.60 4.98
CA ARG A 194 44.70 11.11 6.15
C ARG A 194 43.54 12.06 5.78
N GLU A 195 43.81 12.98 4.86
CA GLU A 195 42.79 13.91 4.34
C GLU A 195 41.69 13.14 3.63
N ARG A 196 42.03 12.16 2.81
CA ARG A 196 41.11 11.28 2.07
C ARG A 196 40.23 10.50 3.04
N HIS A 197 40.83 9.85 4.04
CA HIS A 197 40.09 9.05 5.03
C HIS A 197 39.09 9.93 5.81
N ILE A 198 39.53 11.05 6.35
CA ILE A 198 38.63 11.98 7.10
C ILE A 198 37.49 12.46 6.21
N LEU A 199 37.74 12.83 4.95
CA LEU A 199 36.73 13.32 4.05
C LEU A 199 35.73 12.20 3.67
N THR A 200 36.20 10.98 3.41
CA THR A 200 35.36 9.82 3.09
C THR A 200 34.44 9.49 4.25
N GLU A 201 34.99 9.38 5.47
CA GLU A 201 34.21 9.03 6.67
C GLU A 201 33.17 10.11 7.05
N ARG A 202 33.43 11.37 6.70
CA ARG A 202 32.59 12.49 7.08
C ARG A 202 31.57 12.90 6.01
N ARG A 203 31.88 12.73 4.72
CA ARG A 203 31.08 13.30 3.62
C ARG A 203 30.56 12.28 2.62
N LEU A 204 31.25 11.15 2.47
CA LEU A 204 30.92 10.18 1.43
C LEU A 204 30.23 8.90 1.95
N ARG A 205 30.16 8.72 3.27
CA ARG A 205 29.40 7.63 3.89
C ARG A 205 27.97 8.01 4.15
N GLU A 206 27.05 7.07 4.00
CA GLU A 206 25.63 7.24 4.38
C GLU A 206 25.45 7.59 5.86
N ASN A 207 26.27 6.99 6.73
CA ASN A 207 26.31 7.29 8.17
C ASN A 207 27.65 7.96 8.52
N PRO A 208 27.72 9.32 8.51
CA PRO A 208 28.98 10.03 8.76
C PRO A 208 29.51 9.81 10.18
N VAL A 209 30.79 9.49 10.32
CA VAL A 209 31.47 9.36 11.61
C VAL A 209 31.56 10.73 12.28
N THR A 210 31.37 10.81 13.61
CA THR A 210 31.43 12.06 14.35
C THR A 210 32.86 12.62 14.43
N LEU A 211 33.00 13.95 14.57
CA LEU A 211 34.33 14.58 14.79
C LEU A 211 35.02 14.02 16.05
N GLU A 212 34.25 13.61 17.04
CA GLU A 212 34.73 12.97 18.28
C GLU A 212 35.36 11.59 17.98
N GLY A 213 34.68 10.75 17.20
CA GLY A 213 35.19 9.45 16.82
C GLY A 213 36.52 9.54 16.08
N LEU A 214 36.61 10.42 15.08
CA LEU A 214 37.87 10.64 14.34
C LEU A 214 38.95 11.31 15.20
N SER A 215 38.58 12.13 16.18
CA SER A 215 39.55 12.73 17.11
C SER A 215 40.21 11.68 17.99
N GLN A 216 39.45 10.70 18.45
CA GLN A 216 39.96 9.57 19.23
C GLN A 216 40.82 8.63 18.37
N GLU A 217 40.39 8.32 17.16
CA GLU A 217 41.12 7.46 16.22
C GLU A 217 42.52 8.01 15.87
N TYR A 218 42.58 9.32 15.60
CA TYR A 218 43.82 9.98 15.21
C TYR A 218 44.59 10.60 16.38
N GLY A 219 44.08 10.58 17.60
CA GLY A 219 44.74 11.19 18.77
C GLY A 219 44.94 12.70 18.66
N ILE A 220 44.02 13.42 18.01
CA ILE A 220 44.08 14.89 17.79
C ILE A 220 42.78 15.55 18.26
N SER A 221 42.83 16.86 18.48
CA SER A 221 41.65 17.62 18.91
C SER A 221 40.56 17.64 17.81
N ARG A 222 39.27 17.67 18.23
CA ARG A 222 38.11 17.82 17.35
C ARG A 222 38.24 18.98 16.37
N GLU A 223 38.73 20.11 16.86
CA GLU A 223 38.92 21.29 16.03
C GLU A 223 40.03 21.07 14.97
N ARG A 224 41.03 20.26 15.29
CA ARG A 224 42.05 19.90 14.31
C ARG A 224 41.50 18.97 13.22
N VAL A 225 40.62 18.03 13.56
CA VAL A 225 39.92 17.21 12.56
C VAL A 225 39.09 18.08 11.63
N ARG A 226 38.33 19.05 12.20
CA ARG A 226 37.53 19.99 11.43
C ARG A 226 38.38 20.84 10.47
N GLN A 227 39.53 21.31 10.92
CA GLN A 227 40.47 22.10 10.08
C GLN A 227 40.99 21.25 8.92
N ILE A 228 41.30 19.96 9.16
CA ILE A 228 41.75 19.05 8.11
C ILE A 228 40.61 18.80 7.13
N GLU A 229 39.39 18.53 7.61
CA GLU A 229 38.21 18.33 6.76
C GLU A 229 37.99 19.53 5.82
N VAL A 230 38.00 20.76 6.34
CA VAL A 230 37.80 21.97 5.54
C VAL A 230 38.91 22.13 4.48
N ARG A 231 40.15 22.00 4.89
CA ARG A 231 41.30 22.12 3.95
C ARG A 231 41.27 21.00 2.87
N ALA A 232 40.93 19.78 3.25
CA ALA A 232 40.77 18.68 2.33
C ALA A 232 39.67 18.95 1.31
N PHE A 233 38.54 19.48 1.78
CA PHE A 233 37.41 19.83 0.92
C PHE A 233 37.77 20.97 -0.06
N GLU A 234 38.47 22.00 0.38
CA GLU A 234 38.95 23.11 -0.46
C GLU A 234 39.93 22.59 -1.54
N LYS A 235 40.86 21.72 -1.16
CA LYS A 235 41.80 21.05 -2.13
C LYS A 235 41.02 20.24 -3.15
N LEU A 236 40.09 19.39 -2.70
CA LEU A 236 39.23 18.58 -3.56
C LEU A 236 38.45 19.44 -4.56
N GLN A 237 37.81 20.51 -4.08
CA GLN A 237 37.03 21.42 -4.91
C GLN A 237 37.90 22.09 -5.98
N LYS A 238 39.12 22.48 -5.63
CA LYS A 238 40.10 23.07 -6.58
C LYS A 238 40.54 22.02 -7.62
N ALA A 239 40.86 20.79 -7.18
CA ALA A 239 41.22 19.72 -8.07
C ALA A 239 40.09 19.35 -9.05
N MET A 240 38.89 19.22 -8.58
CA MET A 240 37.69 18.96 -9.43
C MET A 240 37.46 20.06 -10.46
N LYS A 241 37.61 21.35 -10.08
CA LYS A 241 37.48 22.46 -11.03
C LYS A 241 38.55 22.40 -12.14
N ASN A 242 39.79 22.11 -11.79
CA ASN A 242 40.83 22.00 -12.76
C ASN A 242 40.61 20.84 -13.74
N LEU A 243 40.27 19.65 -13.22
CA LEU A 243 39.93 18.47 -14.05
C LEU A 243 38.73 18.72 -14.97
N ALA A 244 37.69 19.41 -14.48
CA ALA A 244 36.54 19.76 -15.31
C ALA A 244 36.92 20.72 -16.46
N ILE A 245 37.80 21.70 -16.22
CA ILE A 245 38.30 22.59 -17.25
C ILE A 245 39.13 21.81 -18.27
N GLU A 246 40.03 20.93 -17.82
CA GLU A 246 40.86 20.08 -18.70
C GLU A 246 40.01 19.17 -19.59
N GLN A 247 38.94 18.58 -19.06
CA GLN A 247 38.01 17.78 -19.85
C GLN A 247 37.24 18.63 -20.88
N GLN A 248 36.81 19.84 -20.53
CA GLN A 248 36.13 20.73 -21.49
C GLN A 248 37.10 21.15 -22.63
N VAL A 249 38.36 21.40 -22.32
CA VAL A 249 39.36 21.76 -23.33
C VAL A 249 39.75 20.56 -24.22
N ALA A 250 39.71 19.33 -23.67
CA ALA A 250 39.99 18.12 -24.42
C ALA A 250 38.80 17.69 -25.33
N ALA A 251 37.60 18.14 -25.04
CA ALA A 251 36.39 17.84 -25.80
C ALA A 251 36.03 18.91 -26.87
N ALA A 252 36.72 20.04 -26.89
CA ALA A 252 36.59 21.14 -27.84
C ALA A 252 37.59 21.04 -28.98
#